data_33f9fde3486e06a62ca7e085e77b329d
#
_entry.id   33f9fde3486e06a62ca7e085e77b329d
#
_cell.length_a   1.000
_cell.length_b   1.000
_cell.length_c   1.000
_cell.angle_alpha   90.00
_cell.angle_beta   90.00
_cell.angle_gamma   90.00
#
_symmetry.space_group_name_H-M   'P 1'
#
loop_
_entity.id
_entity.type
_entity.pdbx_description
1 polymer ?
#
loop_
_entity_poly.entity_id
_entity_poly.type
_entity_poly.pdbx_seq_one_letter_code
_entity_poly.pdbx_strand_id
1 'polypeptide(L)'
;MDRQFKIKICGLTRDRDVQRILELGADYCGFIVYPKSPRGLDLAAASGLASQVPEGKRVVVDVEPSVEQLKTYQLAGFDYFQIHTRGAFDAARCAEWSGVVGPERLWLAPR
;
A
#
# COMPACT_ATOMS: atom_id res chain seq x y z
N MET A 1 -7.05 6.55 -23.99
CA MET A 1 -7.31 7.93 -23.55
C MET A 1 -6.78 8.15 -22.16
N ASP A 2 -5.99 9.17 -21.97
CA ASP A 2 -5.37 9.45 -20.69
C ASP A 2 -6.37 10.14 -19.74
N ARG A 3 -6.43 9.62 -18.52
CA ARG A 3 -7.21 10.27 -17.48
C ARG A 3 -6.35 11.28 -16.74
N GLN A 4 -6.95 12.40 -16.36
CA GLN A 4 -6.27 13.42 -15.58
C GLN A 4 -6.11 13.03 -14.11
N PHE A 5 -6.80 11.99 -13.66
CA PHE A 5 -6.73 11.49 -12.30
C PHE A 5 -6.55 9.97 -12.30
N LYS A 6 -6.07 9.46 -11.18
CA LYS A 6 -5.89 8.02 -10.95
C LYS A 6 -6.90 7.52 -9.95
N ILE A 7 -7.30 6.28 -10.10
CA ILE A 7 -8.26 5.63 -9.21
C ILE A 7 -7.52 4.56 -8.41
N LYS A 8 -7.60 4.68 -7.09
CA LYS A 8 -7.07 3.69 -6.16
C LYS A 8 -8.22 3.09 -5.35
N ILE A 9 -8.27 1.78 -5.27
CA ILE A 9 -9.20 1.07 -4.42
C ILE A 9 -8.40 0.42 -3.29
N CYS A 10 -8.79 0.71 -2.06
CA CYS A 10 -8.08 0.29 -0.85
C CYS A 10 -8.92 -0.70 -0.04
N GLY A 11 -8.23 -1.58 0.69
CA GLY A 11 -8.88 -2.50 1.62
C GLY A 11 -9.42 -3.76 0.98
N LEU A 12 -8.80 -4.20 -0.10
CA LEU A 12 -9.17 -5.44 -0.78
C LEU A 12 -8.80 -6.66 0.06
N THR A 13 -9.71 -7.60 0.19
CA THR A 13 -9.52 -8.81 1.00
C THR A 13 -9.88 -10.10 0.29
N ARG A 14 -10.42 -10.04 -0.93
CA ARG A 14 -10.88 -11.24 -1.66
C ARG A 14 -10.41 -11.22 -3.10
N ASP A 15 -10.08 -12.40 -3.62
CA ASP A 15 -9.64 -12.59 -5.00
C ASP A 15 -10.61 -12.00 -6.02
N ARG A 16 -11.88 -12.29 -5.88
CA ARG A 16 -12.88 -11.83 -6.86
C ARG A 16 -13.02 -10.32 -6.90
N ASP A 17 -12.80 -9.65 -5.76
CA ASP A 17 -12.85 -8.19 -5.73
C ASP A 17 -11.64 -7.60 -6.42
N VAL A 18 -10.48 -8.20 -6.25
CA VAL A 18 -9.26 -7.79 -6.97
C VAL A 18 -9.47 -7.91 -8.47
N GLN A 19 -9.97 -9.04 -8.94
CA GLN A 19 -10.22 -9.28 -10.35
C GLN A 19 -11.23 -8.27 -10.91
N ARG A 20 -12.33 -8.06 -10.18
CA ARG A 20 -13.37 -7.15 -10.61
C ARG A 20 -12.88 -5.71 -10.75
N ILE A 21 -12.08 -5.27 -9.79
CA ILE A 21 -11.55 -3.91 -9.78
C ILE A 21 -10.57 -3.70 -10.93
N LEU A 22 -9.73 -4.71 -11.22
CA LEU A 22 -8.82 -4.65 -12.36
C LEU A 22 -9.58 -4.57 -13.68
N GLU A 23 -10.66 -5.34 -13.82
CA GLU A 23 -11.52 -5.27 -15.01
C GLU A 23 -12.13 -3.88 -15.18
N LEU A 24 -12.45 -3.21 -14.07
CA LEU A 24 -13.02 -1.86 -14.08
C LEU A 24 -11.98 -0.77 -14.31
N GLY A 25 -10.71 -1.11 -14.39
CA GLY A 25 -9.65 -0.17 -14.76
C GLY A 25 -9.03 0.60 -13.60
N ALA A 26 -9.01 0.03 -12.40
CA ALA A 26 -8.31 0.65 -11.27
C ALA A 26 -6.82 0.83 -11.59
N ASP A 27 -6.28 1.97 -11.22
CA ASP A 27 -4.85 2.27 -11.42
C ASP A 27 -3.99 1.69 -10.31
N TYR A 28 -4.53 1.63 -9.09
CA TYR A 28 -3.83 1.10 -7.92
C TYR A 28 -4.76 0.25 -7.08
N CYS A 29 -4.21 -0.84 -6.55
CA CYS A 29 -4.93 -1.74 -5.65
C CYS A 29 -4.22 -1.76 -4.30
N GLY A 30 -4.91 -1.39 -3.23
CA GLY A 30 -4.37 -1.28 -1.90
C GLY A 30 -4.78 -2.42 -0.98
N PHE A 31 -3.81 -2.92 -0.21
CA PHE A 31 -3.99 -4.02 0.74
C PHE A 31 -3.51 -3.57 2.10
N ILE A 32 -4.39 -3.64 3.09
CA ILE A 32 -4.13 -3.15 4.45
C ILE A 32 -3.51 -4.27 5.26
N VAL A 33 -2.32 -4.02 5.82
CA VAL A 33 -1.63 -4.99 6.66
C VAL A 33 -1.63 -4.59 8.14
N TYR A 34 -2.34 -3.53 8.50
CA TYR A 34 -2.45 -3.08 9.89
C TYR A 34 -3.44 -3.98 10.64
N PRO A 35 -2.99 -4.70 11.69
CA PRO A 35 -3.83 -5.71 12.35
C PRO A 35 -5.10 -5.17 12.99
N LYS A 36 -5.12 -3.90 13.37
CA LYS A 36 -6.29 -3.28 14.01
C LYS A 36 -7.36 -2.84 13.02
N SER A 37 -7.08 -2.89 11.73
CA SER A 37 -8.08 -2.56 10.72
C SER A 37 -9.05 -3.74 10.52
N PRO A 38 -10.36 -3.49 10.38
CA PRO A 38 -11.32 -4.55 10.04
C PRO A 38 -11.02 -5.27 8.74
N ARG A 39 -10.31 -4.60 7.83
CA ARG A 39 -9.90 -5.17 6.54
C ARG A 39 -8.41 -5.50 6.53
N GLY A 40 -7.79 -5.60 7.71
CA GLY A 40 -6.39 -5.93 7.83
C GLY A 40 -6.11 -7.38 7.45
N LEU A 41 -5.04 -7.58 6.68
CA LEU A 41 -4.56 -8.89 6.27
C LEU A 41 -3.19 -9.13 6.86
N ASP A 42 -2.81 -10.38 7.10
CA ASP A 42 -1.41 -10.65 7.34
C ASP A 42 -0.63 -10.47 6.03
N LEU A 43 0.68 -10.35 6.13
CA LEU A 43 1.49 -10.06 4.94
C LEU A 43 1.41 -11.17 3.90
N ALA A 44 1.33 -12.43 4.30
CA ALA A 44 1.25 -13.55 3.37
C ALA A 44 -0.05 -13.46 2.55
N ALA A 45 -1.17 -13.18 3.19
CA ALA A 45 -2.45 -13.02 2.49
C ALA A 45 -2.43 -11.79 1.56
N ALA A 46 -1.91 -10.68 2.04
CA ALA A 46 -1.82 -9.46 1.24
C ALA A 46 -0.92 -9.67 0.02
N SER A 47 0.21 -10.32 0.19
CA SER A 47 1.14 -10.61 -0.90
C SER A 47 0.51 -11.56 -1.93
N GLY A 48 -0.23 -12.56 -1.46
CA GLY A 48 -0.93 -13.48 -2.35
C GLY A 48 -1.96 -12.80 -3.22
N LEU A 49 -2.76 -11.90 -2.64
CA LEU A 49 -3.72 -11.11 -3.40
C LEU A 49 -3.02 -10.14 -4.35
N ALA A 50 -1.98 -9.47 -3.87
CA ALA A 50 -1.23 -8.49 -4.66
C ALA A 50 -0.54 -9.13 -5.86
N SER A 51 -0.20 -10.41 -5.80
CA SER A 51 0.42 -11.11 -6.92
C SER A 51 -0.48 -11.13 -8.18
N GLN A 52 -1.78 -10.96 -8.01
CA GLN A 52 -2.74 -10.88 -9.12
C GLN A 52 -2.78 -9.49 -9.77
N VAL A 53 -2.18 -8.51 -9.12
CA VAL A 53 -2.16 -7.12 -9.59
C VAL A 53 -0.88 -6.90 -10.37
N PRO A 54 -0.94 -6.23 -11.54
CA PRO A 54 0.27 -5.93 -12.31
C PRO A 54 1.28 -5.11 -11.52
N GLU A 55 2.56 -5.30 -11.79
CA GLU A 55 3.61 -4.48 -11.21
C GLU A 55 3.36 -3.01 -11.50
N GLY A 56 3.68 -2.15 -10.55
CA GLY A 56 3.45 -0.72 -10.66
C GLY A 56 2.09 -0.28 -10.13
N LYS A 57 1.22 -1.21 -9.70
CA LYS A 57 -0.12 -0.90 -9.20
C LYS A 57 -0.39 -1.43 -7.78
N ARG A 58 0.60 -2.04 -7.15
CA ARG A 58 0.45 -2.71 -5.85
C ARG A 58 0.78 -1.75 -4.72
N VAL A 59 -0.18 -1.48 -3.84
CA VAL A 59 0.00 -0.57 -2.72
C VAL A 59 -0.20 -1.32 -1.41
N VAL A 60 0.78 -1.25 -0.52
CA VAL A 60 0.62 -1.72 0.85
C VAL A 60 0.22 -0.55 1.73
N VAL A 61 -0.72 -0.78 2.64
CA VAL A 61 -1.24 0.26 3.54
C VAL A 61 -1.00 -0.18 4.98
N ASP A 62 -0.30 0.64 5.76
CA ASP A 62 -0.01 0.35 7.15
C ASP A 62 0.00 1.64 7.98
N VAL A 63 0.06 1.49 9.28
CA VAL A 63 0.12 2.60 10.23
C VAL A 63 1.50 2.59 10.90
N GLU A 64 2.27 3.64 10.66
CA GLU A 64 3.60 3.85 11.27
C GLU A 64 4.46 2.59 11.34
N PRO A 65 4.74 1.94 10.19
CA PRO A 65 5.56 0.74 10.18
C PRO A 65 7.01 1.06 10.54
N SER A 66 7.74 0.05 11.03
CA SER A 66 9.17 0.17 11.22
C SER A 66 9.89 0.13 9.86
N VAL A 67 11.15 0.57 9.85
CA VAL A 67 11.99 0.46 8.65
C VAL A 67 12.12 -1.00 8.20
N GLU A 68 12.24 -1.91 9.16
CA GLU A 68 12.33 -3.34 8.87
C GLU A 68 11.08 -3.87 8.19
N GLN A 69 9.91 -3.43 8.66
CA GLN A 69 8.63 -3.80 8.04
C GLN A 69 8.54 -3.28 6.61
N LEU A 70 8.97 -2.04 6.37
CA LEU A 70 8.98 -1.49 5.00
C LEU A 70 9.87 -2.29 4.07
N LYS A 71 11.04 -2.70 4.52
CA LYS A 71 11.93 -3.54 3.73
C LYS A 71 11.27 -4.87 3.38
N THR A 72 10.55 -5.45 4.35
CA THR A 72 9.81 -6.69 4.13
C THR A 72 8.73 -6.50 3.08
N TYR A 73 8.00 -5.38 3.12
CA TYR A 73 6.97 -5.08 2.12
C TYR A 73 7.56 -4.91 0.72
N GLN A 74 8.73 -4.27 0.62
CA GLN A 74 9.43 -4.16 -0.68
C GLN A 74 9.77 -5.54 -1.24
N LEU A 75 10.30 -6.42 -0.41
CA LEU A 75 10.65 -7.77 -0.82
C LEU A 75 9.43 -8.59 -1.21
N ALA A 76 8.27 -8.28 -0.62
CA ALA A 76 7.02 -8.94 -0.95
C ALA A 76 6.43 -8.49 -2.31
N GLY A 77 7.02 -7.48 -2.94
CA GLY A 77 6.63 -7.04 -4.28
C GLY A 77 5.72 -5.84 -4.34
N PHE A 78 5.54 -5.10 -3.25
CA PHE A 78 4.73 -3.89 -3.26
C PHE A 78 5.50 -2.74 -3.93
N ASP A 79 4.77 -1.91 -4.66
CA ASP A 79 5.34 -0.80 -5.44
C ASP A 79 5.24 0.53 -4.71
N TYR A 80 4.16 0.72 -3.95
CA TYR A 80 3.88 1.95 -3.22
C TYR A 80 3.53 1.64 -1.78
N PHE A 81 3.85 2.58 -0.89
CA PHE A 81 3.76 2.39 0.55
C PHE A 81 2.95 3.54 1.12
N GLN A 82 1.66 3.27 1.36
CA GLN A 82 0.77 4.27 1.94
C GLN A 82 0.83 4.13 3.45
N ILE A 83 1.35 5.14 4.11
CA ILE A 83 1.57 5.13 5.54
C ILE A 83 0.65 6.14 6.21
N HIS A 84 -0.21 5.66 7.10
CA HIS A 84 -1.00 6.52 7.96
C HIS A 84 -0.17 6.87 9.19
N THR A 85 -0.16 8.15 9.55
CA THR A 85 0.53 8.63 10.74
C THR A 85 -0.50 9.02 11.80
N ARG A 86 -0.13 8.82 13.05
CA ARG A 86 -0.91 9.24 14.21
C ARG A 86 -0.18 10.35 14.93
N GLY A 87 -0.93 11.36 15.38
CA GLY A 87 -0.34 12.47 16.10
C GLY A 87 0.41 13.46 15.21
N ALA A 88 1.39 14.13 15.79
CA ALA A 88 2.13 15.19 15.11
C ALA A 88 3.03 14.65 14.01
N PHE A 89 3.25 15.47 12.99
CA PHE A 89 4.17 15.15 11.90
C PHE A 89 5.61 14.97 12.44
N ASP A 90 6.25 13.89 12.05
CA ASP A 90 7.63 13.59 12.41
C ASP A 90 8.49 13.54 11.15
N ALA A 91 9.19 14.63 10.89
CA ALA A 91 10.01 14.76 9.69
C ALA A 91 11.17 13.75 9.66
N ALA A 92 11.76 13.46 10.81
CA ALA A 92 12.88 12.50 10.88
C ALA A 92 12.41 11.10 10.50
N ARG A 93 11.25 10.70 10.98
CA ARG A 93 10.69 9.39 10.67
C ARG A 93 10.28 9.27 9.20
N CYS A 94 9.67 10.32 8.67
CA CYS A 94 9.33 10.37 7.25
C CYS A 94 10.59 10.28 6.37
N ALA A 95 11.66 10.91 6.78
CA ALA A 95 12.94 10.84 6.07
C ALA A 95 13.51 9.42 6.08
N GLU A 96 13.38 8.69 7.20
CA GLU A 96 13.82 7.31 7.28
C GLU A 96 13.02 6.42 6.31
N TRP A 97 11.70 6.55 6.32
CA TRP A 97 10.83 5.79 5.40
C TRP A 97 11.16 6.12 3.94
N SER A 98 11.30 7.39 3.64
CA SER A 98 11.64 7.87 2.29
C SER A 98 13.00 7.32 1.83
N GLY A 99 13.96 7.22 2.75
CA GLY A 99 15.28 6.67 2.46
C GLY A 99 15.24 5.19 2.11
N VAL A 100 14.25 4.46 2.63
CA VAL A 100 14.10 3.02 2.36
C VAL A 100 13.39 2.77 1.03
N VAL A 101 12.25 3.43 0.79
CA VAL A 101 11.39 3.10 -0.36
C VAL A 101 11.51 4.08 -1.52
N GLY A 102 12.09 5.25 -1.29
CA GLY A 102 12.12 6.34 -2.26
C GLY A 102 10.95 7.29 -2.07
N PRO A 103 11.19 8.61 -2.18
CA PRO A 103 10.13 9.60 -1.92
C PRO A 103 8.95 9.50 -2.89
N GLU A 104 9.17 9.07 -4.12
CA GLU A 104 8.12 8.95 -5.12
C GLU A 104 7.20 7.74 -4.88
N ARG A 105 7.62 6.81 -4.02
CA ARG A 105 6.84 5.61 -3.69
C ARG A 105 6.19 5.69 -2.32
N LEU A 106 6.49 6.72 -1.55
CA LEU A 106 5.96 6.92 -0.22
C LEU A 106 4.74 7.84 -0.28
N TRP A 107 3.59 7.32 0.13
CA TRP A 107 2.33 8.08 0.18
C TRP A 107 1.95 8.28 1.65
N LEU A 108 2.05 9.51 2.12
CA LEU A 108 1.70 9.83 3.50
C LEU A 108 0.21 10.17 3.59
N ALA A 109 -0.45 9.58 4.57
CA ALA A 109 -1.86 9.82 4.84
C ALA A 109 -2.02 10.18 6.33
N PRO A 110 -1.81 11.45 6.70
CA PRO A 110 -1.92 11.86 8.10
C PRO A 110 -3.37 11.72 8.58
N ARG A 111 -3.49 11.40 9.86
CA ARG A 111 -4.78 11.30 10.52
C ARG A 111 -5.09 12.53 11.34
#